data_c1d74ba00ca57bba0fb28f7a79ddfaad
#
_entry.id   c1d74ba00ca57bba0fb28f7a79ddfaad
#
_cell.length_a   1.000
_cell.length_b   1.000
_cell.length_c   1.000
_cell.angle_alpha   90.00
_cell.angle_beta   90.00
_cell.angle_gamma   90.00
#
_symmetry.space_group_name_H-M   'P 1'
#
loop_
_entity.id
_entity.type
_entity.pdbx_description
1 polymer ?
#
loop_
_entity_poly.entity_id
_entity_poly.type
_entity_poly.pdbx_seq_one_letter_code
_entity_poly.pdbx_strand_id
1 'polypeptide(L)'
;IPKNWGGFANFAKWEDTEEQKREMKANLEKHRGWICDRRRMDLASKEVKYMHALPADRGKEVTDEVIDSEKWSIIYDEAENRLHTAKAVMALTMGANI
;
A
#
# COMPACT_ATOMS: atom_id res chain seq x y z
N ILE A 1 -3.09 6.55 0.57
CA ILE A 1 -2.55 5.51 1.46
C ILE A 1 -1.35 6.12 2.15
N PRO A 2 -1.32 6.13 3.49
CA PRO A 2 -0.14 6.57 4.23
C PRO A 2 0.98 5.55 4.02
N LYS A 3 1.89 5.88 3.16
CA LYS A 3 3.09 5.08 2.91
C LYS A 3 4.28 6.00 2.76
N ASN A 4 5.47 5.49 3.12
CA ASN A 4 6.70 6.25 3.08
C ASN A 4 6.73 7.42 4.08
N TRP A 5 6.99 7.08 5.31
CA TRP A 5 7.10 8.03 6.44
C TRP A 5 8.37 8.88 6.41
N GLY A 6 9.25 8.66 5.44
CA GLY A 6 10.44 9.48 5.19
C GLY A 6 10.11 10.83 4.58
N GLY A 7 10.94 11.85 4.83
CA GLY A 7 10.83 13.15 4.22
C GLY A 7 11.08 13.11 2.71
N PHE A 8 10.32 13.88 1.95
CA PHE A 8 10.42 13.91 0.49
C PHE A 8 11.83 14.31 -0.02
N ALA A 9 12.50 15.19 0.71
CA ALA A 9 13.86 15.63 0.37
C ALA A 9 14.90 14.50 0.40
N ASN A 10 14.66 13.45 1.18
CA ASN A 10 15.56 12.31 1.36
C ASN A 10 15.17 11.11 0.49
N PHE A 11 14.06 11.18 -0.21
CA PHE A 11 13.52 10.08 -1.02
C PHE A 11 14.44 9.65 -2.16
N ALA A 12 15.18 10.58 -2.75
CA ALA A 12 16.09 10.30 -3.85
C ALA A 12 17.43 9.70 -3.41
N LYS A 13 17.74 9.73 -2.11
CA LYS A 13 18.94 9.16 -1.53
C LYS A 13 18.54 7.89 -0.76
N TRP A 14 18.72 6.74 -1.37
CA TRP A 14 18.51 5.42 -0.76
C TRP A 14 19.57 5.08 0.30
N GLU A 15 19.97 6.08 1.07
CA GLU A 15 20.88 5.89 2.17
C GLU A 15 20.05 5.72 3.44
N ASP A 16 20.17 4.54 4.04
CA ASP A 16 19.49 4.20 5.30
C ASP A 16 20.23 4.84 6.49
N THR A 17 20.27 6.18 6.50
CA THR A 17 20.98 6.95 7.51
C THR A 17 20.21 6.98 8.82
N GLU A 18 20.91 7.15 9.95
CA GLU A 18 20.29 7.30 11.26
C GLU A 18 19.37 8.53 11.34
N GLU A 19 19.67 9.57 10.59
CA GLU A 19 18.84 10.76 10.48
C GLU A 19 17.50 10.44 9.81
N GLN A 20 17.52 9.72 8.69
CA GLN A 20 16.30 9.27 8.01
C GLN A 20 15.45 8.37 8.88
N LYS A 21 16.06 7.45 9.62
CA LYS A 21 15.34 6.59 10.57
C LYS A 21 14.67 7.38 11.68
N ARG A 22 15.33 8.41 12.21
CA ARG A 22 14.73 9.31 13.22
C ARG A 22 13.56 10.10 12.66
N GLU A 23 13.70 10.64 11.45
CA GLU A 23 12.63 11.36 10.76
C GLU A 23 11.42 10.46 10.51
N MET A 24 11.63 9.27 9.97
CA MET A 24 10.57 8.30 9.75
C MET A 24 9.85 7.93 11.05
N LYS A 25 10.59 7.70 12.12
CA LYS A 25 10.02 7.40 13.44
C LYS A 25 9.19 8.57 13.97
N ALA A 26 9.70 9.79 13.87
CA ALA A 26 8.98 10.99 14.32
C ALA A 26 7.70 11.21 13.50
N ASN A 27 7.73 11.02 12.18
CA ASN A 27 6.56 11.12 11.32
C ASN A 27 5.52 10.05 11.63
N LEU A 28 5.94 8.82 11.87
CA LEU A 28 5.07 7.73 12.26
C LEU A 28 4.36 8.03 13.58
N GLU A 29 5.10 8.50 14.59
CA GLU A 29 4.53 8.88 15.89
C GLU A 29 3.51 10.02 15.74
N LYS A 30 3.84 11.05 14.96
CA LYS A 30 2.97 12.19 14.70
C LYS A 30 1.67 11.79 14.02
N HIS A 31 1.70 10.76 13.17
CA HIS A 31 0.57 10.34 12.34
C HIS A 31 0.04 8.93 12.68
N ARG A 32 0.23 8.46 13.91
CA ARG A 32 -0.25 7.14 14.36
C ARG A 32 -1.72 6.86 14.08
N GLY A 33 -2.55 7.88 14.13
CA GLY A 33 -3.97 7.76 13.82
C GLY A 33 -4.26 7.62 12.32
N TRP A 34 -3.26 7.69 11.46
CA TRP A 34 -3.43 7.67 10.00
C TRP A 34 -3.26 6.25 9.45
N ILE A 35 -4.09 5.35 9.93
CA ILE A 35 -4.08 3.93 9.61
C ILE A 35 -5.43 3.50 9.05
N CYS A 36 -5.46 2.62 8.07
CA CYS A 36 -6.69 1.98 7.61
C CYS A 36 -7.09 0.90 8.62
N ASP A 37 -8.10 1.19 9.41
CA ASP A 37 -8.65 0.34 10.45
C ASP A 37 -10.13 0.01 10.17
N ARG A 38 -10.68 -0.90 10.97
CA ARG A 38 -12.09 -1.28 10.88
C ARG A 38 -13.04 -0.08 10.93
N ARG A 39 -12.77 0.86 11.82
CA ARG A 39 -13.61 2.06 11.98
C ARG A 39 -13.73 2.86 10.67
N ARG A 40 -12.63 2.98 9.92
CA ARG A 40 -12.63 3.65 8.62
C ARG A 40 -13.33 2.83 7.56
N MET A 41 -13.15 1.52 7.57
CA MET A 41 -13.84 0.62 6.63
C MET A 41 -15.36 0.65 6.85
N ASP A 42 -15.81 0.72 8.10
CA ASP A 42 -17.25 0.79 8.45
C ASP A 42 -17.90 2.13 8.07
N LEU A 43 -17.12 3.20 7.89
CA LEU A 43 -17.62 4.49 7.39
C LEU A 43 -17.82 4.53 5.88
N ALA A 44 -17.23 3.59 5.17
CA ALA A 44 -17.34 3.51 3.73
C ALA A 44 -18.57 2.73 3.28
N SER A 45 -18.76 2.61 1.97
CA SER A 45 -19.85 1.81 1.40
C SER A 45 -19.77 0.36 1.86
N LYS A 46 -20.92 -0.34 1.87
CA LYS A 46 -20.98 -1.78 2.21
C LYS A 46 -20.14 -2.66 1.27
N GLU A 47 -19.95 -2.19 0.04
CA GLU A 47 -19.19 -2.89 -1.01
C GLU A 47 -17.71 -2.47 -1.06
N VAL A 48 -17.25 -1.68 -0.08
CA VAL A 48 -15.86 -1.22 -0.06
C VAL A 48 -14.87 -2.38 -0.04
N LYS A 49 -13.81 -2.24 -0.82
CA LYS A 49 -12.69 -3.18 -0.83
C LYS A 49 -11.40 -2.47 -0.44
N TYR A 50 -10.54 -3.20 0.25
CA TYR A 50 -9.20 -2.76 0.58
C TYR A 50 -8.21 -3.30 -0.44
N MET A 51 -7.44 -2.40 -1.03
CA MET A 51 -6.39 -2.69 -2.00
C MET A 51 -5.05 -2.14 -1.51
N HIS A 52 -3.97 -2.80 -1.83
CA HIS A 52 -2.62 -2.35 -1.54
C HIS A 52 -1.64 -3.00 -2.51
N ALA A 53 -0.82 -2.18 -3.13
CA ALA A 53 0.18 -2.65 -4.12
C ALA A 53 1.31 -3.52 -3.53
N LEU A 54 1.36 -3.64 -2.20
CA LEU A 54 2.39 -4.36 -1.45
C LEU A 54 3.84 -3.87 -1.73
N PRO A 55 4.75 -4.00 -0.78
CA PRO A 55 4.55 -4.54 0.56
C PRO A 55 3.76 -3.58 1.47
N ALA A 56 2.95 -4.12 2.38
CA ALA A 56 2.19 -3.35 3.36
C ALA A 56 2.83 -3.38 4.74
N ASP A 57 2.89 -2.22 5.39
CA ASP A 57 3.36 -2.11 6.77
C ASP A 57 2.21 -2.30 7.75
N ARG A 58 2.01 -3.55 8.18
CA ARG A 58 0.99 -3.94 9.15
C ARG A 58 1.15 -3.17 10.46
N GLY A 59 0.04 -2.69 11.01
CA GLY A 59 0.02 -1.88 12.22
C GLY A 59 0.47 -0.43 12.04
N LYS A 60 0.88 -0.02 10.84
CA LYS A 60 1.27 1.34 10.49
C LYS A 60 0.36 1.96 9.43
N GLU A 61 0.20 1.28 8.31
CA GLU A 61 -0.66 1.70 7.20
C GLU A 61 -2.06 1.12 7.29
N VAL A 62 -2.13 -0.12 7.78
CA VAL A 62 -3.35 -0.92 7.86
C VAL A 62 -3.29 -1.88 9.04
N THR A 63 -4.43 -2.13 9.66
CA THR A 63 -4.53 -3.16 10.71
C THR A 63 -4.62 -4.57 10.11
N ASP A 64 -4.17 -5.58 10.86
CA ASP A 64 -4.28 -6.98 10.44
C ASP A 64 -5.73 -7.37 10.17
N GLU A 65 -6.67 -6.90 10.98
CA GLU A 65 -8.10 -7.15 10.80
C GLU A 65 -8.61 -6.71 9.41
N VAL A 66 -8.09 -5.63 8.86
CA VAL A 66 -8.51 -5.14 7.54
C VAL A 66 -7.81 -5.87 6.42
N ILE A 67 -6.47 -6.00 6.50
CA ILE A 67 -5.69 -6.58 5.41
C ILE A 67 -5.93 -8.09 5.24
N ASP A 68 -6.26 -8.80 6.31
CA ASP A 68 -6.55 -10.24 6.30
C ASP A 68 -8.06 -10.54 6.19
N SER A 69 -8.90 -9.52 6.05
CA SER A 69 -10.35 -9.67 5.99
C SER A 69 -10.80 -10.29 4.66
N GLU A 70 -11.51 -11.41 4.70
CA GLU A 70 -12.18 -11.98 3.52
C GLU A 70 -13.26 -11.06 2.95
N LYS A 71 -13.86 -10.21 3.80
CA LYS A 71 -14.90 -9.26 3.38
C LYS A 71 -14.32 -8.09 2.60
N TRP A 72 -13.20 -7.54 3.06
CA TRP A 72 -12.67 -6.27 2.55
C TRP A 72 -11.44 -6.41 1.67
N SER A 73 -10.54 -7.32 2.01
CA SER A 73 -9.23 -7.39 1.35
C SER A 73 -9.29 -8.13 0.02
N ILE A 74 -8.76 -7.47 -1.02
CA ILE A 74 -8.53 -8.07 -2.35
C ILE A 74 -7.06 -7.90 -2.77
N ILE A 75 -6.16 -7.85 -1.79
CA ILE A 75 -4.73 -7.62 -2.05
C ILE A 75 -4.08 -8.70 -2.90
N TYR A 76 -4.50 -9.95 -2.74
CA TYR A 76 -3.96 -11.06 -3.53
C TYR A 76 -4.48 -11.05 -4.97
N ASP A 77 -5.74 -10.73 -5.18
CA ASP A 77 -6.31 -10.54 -6.52
C ASP A 77 -5.62 -9.38 -7.24
N GLU A 78 -5.37 -8.28 -6.53
CA GLU A 78 -4.62 -7.13 -7.06
C GLU A 78 -3.19 -7.52 -7.43
N ALA A 79 -2.49 -8.26 -6.56
CA ALA A 79 -1.12 -8.71 -6.80
C ALA A 79 -1.04 -9.66 -8.00
N GLU A 80 -1.98 -10.59 -8.15
CA GLU A 80 -2.08 -11.49 -9.30
C GLU A 80 -2.34 -10.71 -10.60
N ASN A 81 -3.26 -9.75 -10.57
CA ASN A 81 -3.60 -8.94 -11.74
C ASN A 81 -2.43 -8.11 -12.28
N ARG A 82 -1.41 -7.83 -11.48
CA ARG A 82 -0.17 -7.21 -11.97
C ARG A 82 0.49 -8.05 -13.07
N LEU A 83 0.51 -9.38 -12.90
CA LEU A 83 1.03 -10.30 -13.92
C LEU A 83 0.21 -10.23 -15.21
N HIS A 84 -1.11 -10.31 -15.10
CA HIS A 84 -2.02 -10.30 -16.24
C HIS A 84 -1.95 -8.98 -17.00
N THR A 85 -1.94 -7.87 -16.30
CA THR A 85 -1.80 -6.52 -16.88
C THR A 85 -0.46 -6.35 -17.60
N ALA A 86 0.64 -6.76 -16.96
CA ALA A 86 1.96 -6.70 -17.60
C ALA A 86 2.03 -7.56 -18.87
N LYS A 87 1.48 -8.76 -18.85
CA LYS A 87 1.39 -9.65 -20.03
C LYS A 87 0.59 -9.02 -21.16
N ALA A 88 -0.54 -8.38 -20.84
CA ALA A 88 -1.38 -7.72 -21.83
C ALA A 88 -0.64 -6.53 -22.49
N VAL A 89 0.01 -5.69 -21.69
CA VAL A 89 0.81 -4.58 -22.20
C VAL A 89 1.94 -5.05 -23.07
N MET A 90 2.67 -6.09 -22.66
CA MET A 90 3.76 -6.67 -23.44
C MET A 90 3.24 -7.25 -24.77
N ALA A 91 2.16 -8.01 -24.74
CA ALA A 91 1.57 -8.57 -25.95
C ALA A 91 1.19 -7.49 -26.97
N LEU A 92 0.51 -6.44 -26.52
CA LEU A 92 0.11 -5.30 -27.37
C LEU A 92 1.31 -4.54 -27.94
N THR A 93 2.32 -4.29 -27.12
CA THR A 93 3.50 -3.53 -27.55
C THR A 93 4.45 -4.34 -28.45
N MET A 94 4.42 -5.67 -28.33
CA MET A 94 5.19 -6.59 -29.19
C MET A 94 4.45 -7.00 -30.47
N GLY A 95 3.29 -6.41 -30.75
CA GLY A 95 2.54 -6.60 -31.98
C GLY A 95 1.65 -7.86 -32.01
N ALA A 96 1.28 -8.39 -30.86
CA ALA A 96 0.30 -9.47 -30.82
C ALA A 96 -1.09 -8.94 -31.23
N ASN A 97 -1.75 -9.64 -32.11
CA ASN A 97 -3.16 -9.44 -32.42
C ASN A 97 -3.98 -10.14 -31.32
N ILE A 98 -4.67 -9.35 -30.53
CA ILE A 98 -5.55 -9.84 -29.47
C ILE A 98 -7.00 -9.75 -29.97
#